data_cb4ad7e78bbb905fbc0910274cf78100
#
_entry.id   cb4ad7e78bbb905fbc0910274cf78100
#
_cell.length_a   1.000
_cell.length_b   1.000
_cell.length_c   1.000
_cell.angle_alpha   90.00
_cell.angle_beta   90.00
_cell.angle_gamma   90.00
#
_symmetry.space_group_name_H-M   'P 1'
#
loop_
_entity.id
_entity.type
_entity.pdbx_description
1 polymer ?
#
loop_
_entity_poly.entity_id
_entity_poly.type
_entity_poly.pdbx_seq_one_letter_code
_entity_poly.pdbx_strand_id
1 'polypeptide(L)'
;MLRGNAPAKVDEKGRVKIPSIFRAEIEQEFGNEFYVTSLRGDCVRLYPFPIWNELEQKIASLPQSDPAVKVFLRNTNYYGQMTTMDNQGRILIPALLRDSAQVRNEVSVQGHLKYLEIWNAEILRRQLDELPFSEEHEQALSKLGI
;
A
#
# COMPACT_ATOMS: atom_id res chain seq x y z
N MET A 1 1.98 5.50 14.22
CA MET A 1 1.12 4.80 13.21
C MET A 1 0.78 5.74 12.08
N LEU A 2 0.81 5.26 10.87
CA LEU A 2 0.50 6.05 9.67
C LEU A 2 -1.02 6.19 9.54
N ARG A 3 -1.50 7.43 9.48
CA ARG A 3 -2.93 7.72 9.44
C ARG A 3 -3.22 8.96 8.59
N GLY A 4 -4.40 9.01 8.01
CA GLY A 4 -4.85 10.13 7.23
C GLY A 4 -4.73 9.89 5.73
N ASN A 5 -5.06 10.91 4.95
CA ASN A 5 -5.06 10.89 3.50
C ASN A 5 -4.45 12.19 2.98
N ALA A 6 -3.62 12.09 1.97
CA ALA A 6 -3.02 13.26 1.33
C ALA A 6 -2.92 13.06 -0.18
N PRO A 7 -3.09 14.13 -0.96
CA PRO A 7 -2.90 14.05 -2.40
C PRO A 7 -1.42 13.99 -2.76
N ALA A 8 -1.13 13.39 -3.91
CA ALA A 8 0.20 13.38 -4.50
C ALA A 8 0.07 13.28 -6.02
N LYS A 9 1.19 13.40 -6.72
CA LYS A 9 1.23 13.27 -8.18
C LYS A 9 2.31 12.27 -8.58
N VAL A 10 2.04 11.55 -9.65
CA VAL A 10 3.00 10.66 -10.27
C VAL A 10 3.76 11.46 -11.33
N ASP A 11 5.10 11.46 -11.27
CA ASP A 11 5.91 12.17 -12.25
C ASP A 11 6.07 11.36 -13.55
N GLU A 12 6.74 11.95 -14.54
CA GLU A 12 6.93 11.32 -15.86
C GLU A 12 7.70 10.01 -15.80
N LYS A 13 8.53 9.83 -14.75
CA LYS A 13 9.33 8.62 -14.57
C LYS A 13 8.61 7.57 -13.73
N GLY A 14 7.37 7.82 -13.30
CA GLY A 14 6.60 6.89 -12.50
C GLY A 14 6.89 6.93 -11.01
N ARG A 15 7.42 8.05 -10.52
CA ARG A 15 7.73 8.22 -9.10
C ARG A 15 6.63 9.02 -8.41
N VAL A 16 6.33 8.64 -7.17
CA VAL A 16 5.39 9.35 -6.31
C VAL A 16 6.17 9.94 -5.14
N LYS A 17 5.98 11.22 -4.88
CA LYS A 17 6.56 11.87 -3.71
C LYS A 17 5.71 11.55 -2.50
N ILE A 18 6.32 10.96 -1.48
CA ILE A 18 5.61 10.62 -0.24
C ILE A 18 5.22 11.91 0.48
N PRO A 19 3.93 12.11 0.81
CA PRO A 19 3.49 13.31 1.50
C PRO A 19 4.22 13.51 2.83
N SER A 20 4.47 14.78 3.15
CA SER A 20 5.23 15.15 4.34
C SER A 20 4.61 14.64 5.64
N ILE A 21 3.28 14.48 5.67
CA ILE A 21 2.59 13.95 6.86
C ILE A 21 3.01 12.52 7.20
N PHE A 22 3.53 11.77 6.22
CA PHE A 22 3.98 10.39 6.42
C PHE A 22 5.50 10.26 6.43
N ARG A 23 6.19 11.11 5.68
CA ARG A 23 7.62 10.94 5.42
C ARG A 23 8.47 10.93 6.67
N ALA A 24 8.27 11.90 7.55
CA ALA A 24 9.08 12.04 8.76
C ALA A 24 8.96 10.81 9.66
N GLU A 25 7.74 10.32 9.88
CA GLU A 25 7.49 9.14 10.70
C GLU A 25 8.12 7.89 10.08
N ILE A 26 7.98 7.74 8.76
CA ILE A 26 8.56 6.59 8.05
C ILE A 26 10.08 6.59 8.17
N GLU A 27 10.74 7.72 7.90
CA GLU A 27 12.19 7.82 7.98
C GLU A 27 12.70 7.54 9.40
N GLN A 28 12.00 8.03 10.40
CA GLN A 28 12.37 7.87 11.80
C GLN A 28 12.20 6.43 12.29
N GLU A 29 11.09 5.78 11.94
CA GLU A 29 10.75 4.47 12.49
C GLU A 29 11.20 3.29 11.63
N PHE A 30 11.23 3.47 10.31
CA PHE A 30 11.39 2.33 9.38
C PHE A 30 12.56 2.46 8.41
N GLY A 31 13.09 3.66 8.22
CA GLY A 31 14.15 3.89 7.24
C GLY A 31 13.59 4.22 5.86
N ASN A 32 14.38 3.93 4.80
CA ASN A 32 14.07 4.39 3.44
C ASN A 32 13.89 3.27 2.42
N GLU A 33 13.89 2.01 2.84
CA GLU A 33 13.66 0.88 1.94
C GLU A 33 12.23 0.40 2.04
N PHE A 34 11.67 0.02 0.90
CA PHE A 34 10.25 -0.37 0.79
C PHE A 34 10.09 -1.57 -0.12
N TYR A 35 9.04 -2.34 0.16
CA TYR A 35 8.49 -3.27 -0.81
C TYR A 35 7.20 -2.67 -1.36
N VAL A 36 7.20 -2.41 -2.66
CA VAL A 36 6.04 -1.88 -3.39
C VAL A 36 5.32 -3.06 -3.99
N THR A 37 4.03 -3.21 -3.71
CA THR A 37 3.26 -4.35 -4.21
C THR A 37 1.77 -4.05 -4.29
N SER A 38 0.99 -5.09 -4.58
CA SER A 38 -0.47 -5.06 -4.58
C SER A 38 -1.01 -6.46 -4.34
N LEU A 39 -2.18 -6.55 -3.73
CA LEU A 39 -2.86 -7.83 -3.56
C LEU A 39 -3.68 -8.21 -4.80
N ARG A 40 -4.32 -7.23 -5.44
CA ARG A 40 -5.24 -7.43 -6.56
C ARG A 40 -4.92 -6.59 -7.79
N GLY A 41 -3.88 -5.76 -7.72
CA GLY A 41 -3.54 -4.85 -8.80
C GLY A 41 -4.45 -3.63 -8.93
N ASP A 42 -5.29 -3.36 -7.94
CA ASP A 42 -6.24 -2.25 -7.94
C ASP A 42 -5.71 -0.99 -7.23
N CYS A 43 -4.71 -1.16 -6.39
CA CYS A 43 -4.01 -0.06 -5.75
C CYS A 43 -2.58 -0.48 -5.43
N VAL A 44 -1.75 0.48 -5.07
CA VAL A 44 -0.37 0.23 -4.66
C VAL A 44 -0.33 0.16 -3.15
N ARG A 45 0.29 -0.90 -2.60
CA ARG A 45 0.65 -0.95 -1.19
C ARG A 45 2.14 -0.69 -1.07
N LEU A 46 2.48 0.28 -0.24
CA LEU A 46 3.85 0.66 0.02
C LEU A 46 4.21 0.25 1.44
N TYR A 47 4.93 -0.86 1.56
CA TYR A 47 5.34 -1.38 2.86
C TYR A 47 6.75 -0.92 3.19
N PRO A 48 6.97 -0.23 4.34
CA PRO A 48 8.33 -0.12 4.86
C PRO A 48 8.93 -1.52 4.96
N PHE A 49 10.18 -1.67 4.53
CA PHE A 49 10.75 -3.02 4.44
C PHE A 49 10.74 -3.80 5.76
N PRO A 50 11.01 -3.20 6.93
CA PRO A 50 10.90 -3.95 8.18
C PRO A 50 9.51 -4.56 8.40
N ILE A 51 8.46 -3.86 7.99
CA ILE A 51 7.08 -4.34 8.11
C ILE A 51 6.81 -5.47 7.13
N TRP A 52 7.26 -5.33 5.88
CA TRP A 52 7.13 -6.38 4.89
C TRP A 52 7.89 -7.64 5.33
N ASN A 53 9.09 -7.47 5.87
CA ASN A 53 9.89 -8.57 6.36
C ASN A 53 9.18 -9.35 7.49
N GLU A 54 8.53 -8.66 8.41
CA GLU A 54 7.71 -9.30 9.45
C GLU A 54 6.58 -10.14 8.83
N LEU A 55 5.92 -9.60 7.82
CA LEU A 55 4.85 -10.29 7.12
C LEU A 55 5.37 -11.53 6.39
N GLU A 56 6.50 -11.41 5.71
CA GLU A 56 7.14 -12.55 5.04
C GLU A 56 7.51 -13.66 6.03
N GLN A 57 8.00 -13.30 7.20
CA GLN A 57 8.33 -14.29 8.24
C GLN A 57 7.08 -15.06 8.67
N LYS A 58 5.95 -14.36 8.84
CA LYS A 58 4.68 -15.01 9.18
C LYS A 58 4.20 -15.92 8.06
N ILE A 59 4.25 -15.47 6.83
CA ILE A 59 3.84 -16.27 5.67
C ILE A 59 4.74 -17.50 5.52
N ALA A 60 6.05 -17.35 5.74
CA ALA A 60 7.01 -18.46 5.64
C ALA A 60 6.75 -19.54 6.68
N SER A 61 6.14 -19.22 7.83
CA SER A 61 5.81 -20.16 8.88
C SER A 61 4.52 -20.95 8.62
N LEU A 62 3.75 -20.58 7.62
CA LEU A 62 2.48 -21.23 7.28
C LEU A 62 2.70 -22.38 6.29
N PRO A 63 1.75 -23.34 6.21
CA PRO A 63 1.83 -24.40 5.19
C PRO A 63 1.88 -23.83 3.79
N GLN A 64 2.95 -24.12 3.06
CA GLN A 64 3.16 -23.58 1.72
C GLN A 64 2.21 -24.20 0.67
N SER A 65 1.56 -25.30 1.01
CA SER A 65 0.53 -25.92 0.18
C SER A 65 -0.85 -25.26 0.30
N ASP A 66 -1.04 -24.38 1.29
CA ASP A 66 -2.31 -23.66 1.47
C ASP A 66 -2.57 -22.78 0.25
N PRO A 67 -3.76 -22.91 -0.41
CA PRO A 67 -4.07 -22.10 -1.57
C PRO A 67 -4.02 -20.58 -1.31
N ALA A 68 -4.39 -20.15 -0.10
CA ALA A 68 -4.35 -18.73 0.26
C ALA A 68 -2.90 -18.20 0.28
N VAL A 69 -1.98 -19.00 0.80
CA VAL A 69 -0.55 -18.67 0.83
C VAL A 69 -0.01 -18.59 -0.60
N LYS A 70 -0.35 -19.55 -1.45
CA LYS A 70 0.10 -19.58 -2.85
C LYS A 70 -0.39 -18.36 -3.64
N VAL A 71 -1.68 -18.03 -3.51
CA VAL A 71 -2.26 -16.89 -4.23
C VAL A 71 -1.68 -15.58 -3.71
N PHE A 72 -1.52 -15.46 -2.40
CA PHE A 72 -0.89 -14.27 -1.79
C PHE A 72 0.53 -14.07 -2.35
N LEU A 73 1.36 -15.09 -2.32
CA LEU A 73 2.74 -15.00 -2.82
C LEU A 73 2.79 -14.71 -4.32
N ARG A 74 1.91 -15.35 -5.11
CA ARG A 74 1.87 -15.15 -6.55
C ARG A 74 1.55 -13.69 -6.88
N ASN A 75 0.52 -13.15 -6.26
CA ASN A 75 0.08 -11.77 -6.55
C ASN A 75 1.07 -10.74 -6.04
N THR A 76 1.55 -10.89 -4.81
CA THR A 76 2.46 -9.90 -4.23
C THR A 76 3.84 -9.91 -4.88
N ASN A 77 4.24 -11.03 -5.49
CA ASN A 77 5.48 -11.09 -6.27
C ASN A 77 5.29 -10.56 -7.68
N TYR A 78 4.14 -10.86 -8.31
CA TYR A 78 3.86 -10.38 -9.66
C TYR A 78 3.90 -8.85 -9.75
N TYR A 79 3.31 -8.17 -8.77
CA TYR A 79 3.29 -6.71 -8.71
C TYR A 79 4.46 -6.12 -7.93
N GLY A 80 5.25 -6.95 -7.28
CA GLY A 80 6.19 -6.53 -6.25
C GLY A 80 7.56 -6.13 -6.75
N GLN A 81 8.15 -5.14 -6.07
CA GLN A 81 9.53 -4.73 -6.30
C GLN A 81 10.08 -4.02 -5.06
N MET A 82 11.32 -4.33 -4.71
CA MET A 82 12.04 -3.54 -3.72
C MET A 82 12.42 -2.19 -4.32
N THR A 83 12.32 -1.14 -3.52
CA THR A 83 12.70 0.21 -3.93
C THR A 83 13.24 0.99 -2.73
N THR A 84 14.02 2.03 -3.03
CA THR A 84 14.56 2.94 -2.02
C THR A 84 13.99 4.32 -2.26
N MET A 85 13.50 4.96 -1.19
CA MET A 85 13.05 6.34 -1.26
C MET A 85 14.26 7.25 -1.51
N ASP A 86 14.17 8.13 -2.50
CA ASP A 86 15.27 9.04 -2.82
C ASP A 86 15.33 10.21 -1.83
N ASN A 87 16.36 11.06 -1.99
CA ASN A 87 16.58 12.20 -1.09
C ASN A 87 15.45 13.24 -1.13
N GLN A 88 14.61 13.20 -2.15
CA GLN A 88 13.46 14.09 -2.28
C GLN A 88 12.15 13.43 -1.83
N GLY A 89 12.25 12.23 -1.25
CA GLY A 89 11.08 11.51 -0.76
C GLY A 89 10.27 10.83 -1.83
N ARG A 90 10.86 10.50 -2.99
CA ARG A 90 10.16 9.89 -4.11
C ARG A 90 10.38 8.39 -4.13
N ILE A 91 9.33 7.65 -4.46
CA ILE A 91 9.31 6.20 -4.60
C ILE A 91 8.93 5.86 -6.04
N LEU A 92 9.71 4.99 -6.68
CA LEU A 92 9.39 4.49 -8.01
C LEU A 92 8.34 3.38 -7.91
N ILE A 93 7.23 3.56 -8.63
CA ILE A 93 6.19 2.54 -8.74
C ILE A 93 6.46 1.77 -10.04
N PRO A 94 6.58 0.43 -10.01
CA PRO A 94 6.81 -0.35 -11.23
C PRO A 94 5.76 -0.11 -12.31
N ALA A 95 6.17 -0.06 -13.56
CA ALA A 95 5.28 0.23 -14.69
C ALA A 95 4.08 -0.72 -14.74
N LEU A 96 4.32 -2.02 -14.51
CA LEU A 96 3.26 -3.02 -14.50
C LEU A 96 2.16 -2.66 -13.49
N LEU A 97 2.54 -2.25 -12.29
CA LEU A 97 1.60 -1.89 -11.23
C LEU A 97 0.94 -0.54 -11.50
N ARG A 98 1.69 0.43 -12.03
CA ARG A 98 1.11 1.71 -12.43
C ARG A 98 -0.01 1.54 -13.46
N ASP A 99 0.19 0.67 -14.44
CA ASP A 99 -0.81 0.39 -15.46
C ASP A 99 -2.01 -0.34 -14.87
N SER A 100 -1.78 -1.38 -14.09
CA SER A 100 -2.84 -2.18 -13.48
C SER A 100 -3.74 -1.34 -12.55
N ALA A 101 -3.14 -0.55 -11.68
CA ALA A 101 -3.85 0.27 -10.70
C ALA A 101 -4.23 1.65 -11.24
N GLN A 102 -3.82 1.99 -12.47
CA GLN A 102 -4.01 3.31 -13.05
C GLN A 102 -3.45 4.43 -12.17
N VAL A 103 -2.32 4.15 -11.56
CA VAL A 103 -1.61 5.11 -10.70
C VAL A 103 -0.77 6.01 -11.60
N ARG A 104 -1.39 7.09 -12.02
CA ARG A 104 -0.82 8.12 -12.90
C ARG A 104 -1.53 9.44 -12.63
N ASN A 105 -0.84 10.54 -12.88
CA ASN A 105 -1.32 11.90 -12.61
C ASN A 105 -1.61 12.10 -11.13
N GLU A 106 -2.86 12.32 -10.76
CA GLU A 106 -3.24 12.58 -9.38
C GLU A 106 -3.60 11.30 -8.63
N VAL A 107 -3.04 11.14 -7.44
CA VAL A 107 -3.26 9.99 -6.58
C VAL A 107 -3.59 10.44 -5.17
N SER A 108 -4.20 9.53 -4.40
CA SER A 108 -4.40 9.68 -2.96
C SER A 108 -3.49 8.71 -2.24
N VAL A 109 -2.79 9.21 -1.23
CA VAL A 109 -1.93 8.38 -0.38
C VAL A 109 -2.58 8.29 0.99
N GLN A 110 -2.92 7.08 1.41
CA GLN A 110 -3.60 6.82 2.68
C GLN A 110 -2.71 6.06 3.65
N GLY A 111 -2.75 6.46 4.92
CA GLY A 111 -2.10 5.70 5.98
C GLY A 111 -2.96 4.51 6.40
N HIS A 112 -2.34 3.34 6.47
CA HIS A 112 -2.96 2.10 6.93
C HIS A 112 -2.15 1.52 8.09
N LEU A 113 -1.94 2.31 9.11
CA LEU A 113 -1.21 1.99 10.34
C LEU A 113 0.28 1.78 10.11
N LYS A 114 0.68 0.68 9.47
CA LYS A 114 2.10 0.33 9.27
C LYS A 114 2.55 0.40 7.81
N TYR A 115 1.64 0.67 6.89
CA TYR A 115 1.96 0.82 5.47
C TYR A 115 1.07 1.90 4.85
N LEU A 116 1.36 2.24 3.61
CA LEU A 116 0.57 3.21 2.85
C LEU A 116 -0.13 2.53 1.69
N GLU A 117 -1.33 3.02 1.35
CA GLU A 117 -1.98 2.69 0.09
C GLU A 117 -1.96 3.89 -0.83
N ILE A 118 -1.64 3.67 -2.10
CA ILE A 118 -1.65 4.71 -3.11
C ILE A 118 -2.70 4.32 -4.16
N TRP A 119 -3.67 5.20 -4.32
CA TRP A 119 -4.80 4.98 -5.21
C TRP A 119 -4.88 6.05 -6.28
N ASN A 120 -5.31 5.67 -7.47
CA ASN A 120 -5.86 6.63 -8.41
C ASN A 120 -6.98 7.39 -7.69
N ALA A 121 -6.95 8.73 -7.71
CA ALA A 121 -7.85 9.54 -6.90
C ALA A 121 -9.33 9.33 -7.26
N GLU A 122 -9.65 9.18 -8.55
CA GLU A 122 -11.03 8.92 -9.00
C GLU A 122 -11.50 7.53 -8.63
N ILE A 123 -10.64 6.52 -8.78
CA ILE A 123 -10.98 5.13 -8.45
C ILE A 123 -11.26 5.02 -6.96
N LEU A 124 -10.44 5.65 -6.13
CA LEU A 124 -10.67 5.65 -4.68
C LEU A 124 -12.02 6.26 -4.34
N ARG A 125 -12.34 7.41 -4.94
CA ARG A 125 -13.61 8.08 -4.71
C ARG A 125 -14.80 7.18 -5.04
N ARG A 126 -14.73 6.47 -6.18
CA ARG A 126 -15.77 5.51 -6.56
C ARG A 126 -15.86 4.34 -5.56
N GLN A 127 -14.73 3.85 -5.09
CA GLN A 127 -14.69 2.78 -4.09
C GLN A 127 -15.40 3.20 -2.80
N LEU A 128 -15.16 4.43 -2.34
CA LEU A 128 -15.81 4.95 -1.14
C LEU A 128 -17.33 5.06 -1.31
N ASP A 129 -17.79 5.43 -2.50
CA ASP A 129 -19.21 5.55 -2.80
C ASP A 129 -19.88 4.19 -2.97
N GLU A 130 -19.22 3.22 -3.60
CA GLU A 130 -19.76 1.91 -3.88
C GLU A 130 -19.71 0.96 -2.68
N LEU A 131 -18.73 1.15 -1.79
CA LEU A 131 -18.52 0.32 -0.61
C LEU A 131 -18.49 1.19 0.64
N PRO A 132 -19.63 1.80 1.03
CA PRO A 132 -19.66 2.65 2.20
C PRO A 132 -19.53 1.84 3.49
N PHE A 133 -19.09 2.51 4.54
CA PHE A 133 -19.02 1.90 5.86
C PHE A 133 -20.45 1.72 6.38
N SER A 134 -20.89 0.47 6.50
CA SER A 134 -22.29 0.12 6.81
C SER A 134 -22.48 -0.19 8.31
N GLU A 135 -23.76 -0.27 8.72
CA GLU A 135 -24.10 -0.73 10.06
C GLU A 135 -23.60 -2.15 10.35
N GLU A 136 -23.57 -3.00 9.33
CA GLU A 136 -23.01 -4.36 9.47
C GLU A 136 -21.52 -4.31 9.81
N HIS A 137 -20.79 -3.39 9.20
CA HIS A 137 -19.38 -3.17 9.50
C HIS A 137 -19.20 -2.66 10.93
N GLU A 138 -20.05 -1.73 11.38
CA GLU A 138 -20.02 -1.23 12.75
C GLU A 138 -20.26 -2.35 13.76
N GLN A 139 -21.26 -3.19 13.50
CA GLN A 139 -21.58 -4.32 14.37
C GLN A 139 -20.43 -5.32 14.44
N ALA A 140 -19.82 -5.62 13.30
CA ALA A 140 -18.67 -6.52 13.26
C ALA A 140 -17.51 -5.98 14.10
N LEU A 141 -17.22 -4.69 14.01
CA LEU A 141 -16.17 -4.06 14.80
C LEU A 141 -16.52 -3.99 16.29
N SER A 142 -17.79 -3.76 16.62
CA SER A 142 -18.24 -3.77 18.02
C SER A 142 -17.94 -5.10 18.70
N LYS A 143 -18.11 -6.21 17.99
CA LYS A 143 -17.78 -7.55 18.52
C LYS A 143 -16.28 -7.71 18.78
N LEU A 144 -15.46 -6.90 18.12
CA LEU A 144 -14.00 -6.90 18.27
C LEU A 144 -13.52 -5.83 19.26
N GLY A 145 -14.45 -5.10 19.91
CA GLY A 145 -14.13 -4.10 20.92
C GLY A 145 -13.86 -2.69 20.39
N ILE A 146 -14.25 -2.42 19.17
CA ILE A 146 -14.07 -1.08 18.55
C ILE A 146 -15.33 -0.22 18.76
#